data_926c6d9286c3a71b736574667e6774c0
#
_entry.id   926c6d9286c3a71b736574667e6774c0
#
_cell.length_a   1.000
_cell.length_b   1.000
_cell.length_c   1.000
_cell.angle_alpha   90.00
_cell.angle_beta   90.00
_cell.angle_gamma   90.00
#
_symmetry.space_group_name_H-M   'P 1'
#
loop_
_entity.id
_entity.type
_entity.pdbx_description
1 polymer ?
#
loop_
_entity_poly.entity_id
_entity_poly.type
_entity_poly.pdbx_seq_one_letter_code
_entity_poly.pdbx_strand_id
1 'polypeptide(L)'
;KMEYEMAKKFGRVHLIVMDSAGIGEAPDANRFFNHETPDTGSNTIGHISEKVGLDVPNFQKLGLGNIAPLKTVAPTDKPLGYSTKLQEVSEGKDTMTGHWEIMGLDIKTPFPVYPDGFPEELLTKIEEFSGRKIIREANKPYSGTAVIDDFGPRQMETGELIIYTSADPVLQIAAHEEIIPVDELMKICEYVRSITLVGSEWMLGRIIARPYVGTPGHFERTAHRRDFALAPFGRTVMNNLDDAGFKVISVGKIHDIYDGQGINKDMGHNENDMDGVDRMLKAMALPEFDEGLLFVNLVDMDAKYGHRRNPEGYRDAIQDLDGRLPEIMDAMREDDILMITADHGNDPTFVGTDHTREYIPLVTFSKAFKEPKPLPIGHFADISATIAENFGVAKGDIGESILAELV
;
A
#
# COMPACT_ATOMS: atom_id res chain seq x y z
N LYS A 1 -26.87 35.32 9.35
CA LYS A 1 -25.68 34.72 8.71
C LYS A 1 -26.14 33.44 8.08
N MET A 2 -26.41 33.47 6.75
CA MET A 2 -26.56 32.23 5.99
C MET A 2 -25.15 31.70 5.76
N GLU A 3 -24.80 30.62 6.46
CA GLU A 3 -23.66 29.81 6.07
C GLU A 3 -24.06 29.17 4.73
N TYR A 4 -23.40 29.57 3.67
CA TYR A 4 -23.43 28.83 2.44
C TYR A 4 -22.69 27.51 2.74
N GLU A 5 -23.45 26.47 3.03
CA GLU A 5 -22.93 25.12 2.83
C GLU A 5 -22.56 25.02 1.36
N MET A 6 -21.27 25.04 1.07
CA MET A 6 -20.81 24.73 -0.28
C MET A 6 -21.24 23.29 -0.55
N ALA A 7 -22.17 23.10 -1.45
CA ALA A 7 -22.58 21.77 -1.88
C ALA A 7 -21.34 21.01 -2.38
N LYS A 8 -21.12 19.77 -1.87
CA LYS A 8 -20.03 18.95 -2.34
C LYS A 8 -20.15 18.73 -3.85
N LYS A 9 -19.00 18.69 -4.52
CA LYS A 9 -18.90 18.56 -5.96
C LYS A 9 -19.16 17.13 -6.42
N PHE A 10 -18.60 16.16 -5.67
CA PHE A 10 -18.73 14.73 -5.95
C PHE A 10 -19.40 14.02 -4.77
N GLY A 11 -20.38 13.17 -5.06
CA GLY A 11 -21.07 12.38 -4.04
C GLY A 11 -20.21 11.23 -3.53
N ARG A 12 -19.49 10.57 -4.43
CA ARG A 12 -18.62 9.44 -4.08
C ARG A 12 -17.26 9.58 -4.75
N VAL A 13 -16.21 9.28 -3.98
CA VAL A 13 -14.84 9.19 -4.47
C VAL A 13 -14.42 7.72 -4.49
N HIS A 14 -13.98 7.24 -5.64
CA HIS A 14 -13.42 5.91 -5.83
C HIS A 14 -11.93 6.04 -6.05
N LEU A 15 -11.12 5.60 -5.10
CA LEU A 15 -9.66 5.73 -5.13
C LEU A 15 -9.02 4.35 -5.26
N ILE A 16 -8.32 4.13 -6.38
CA ILE A 16 -7.56 2.90 -6.63
C ILE A 16 -6.07 3.20 -6.48
N VAL A 17 -5.39 2.41 -5.66
CA VAL A 17 -3.92 2.38 -5.62
C VAL A 17 -3.44 1.14 -6.36
N MET A 18 -2.72 1.39 -7.48
CA MET A 18 -1.91 0.39 -8.15
C MET A 18 -0.59 0.28 -7.39
N ASP A 19 -0.51 -0.67 -6.45
CA ASP A 19 0.63 -0.76 -5.55
C ASP A 19 1.95 -0.81 -6.33
N SER A 20 2.82 0.16 -6.07
CA SER A 20 4.14 0.36 -6.63
C SER A 20 4.23 0.91 -8.07
N ALA A 21 3.14 1.29 -8.71
CA ALA A 21 3.18 1.77 -10.10
C ALA A 21 3.69 3.23 -10.23
N GLY A 22 4.94 3.45 -9.89
CA GLY A 22 5.61 4.74 -10.03
C GLY A 22 5.79 5.18 -11.49
N ILE A 23 6.08 6.46 -11.70
CA ILE A 23 6.19 7.08 -13.02
C ILE A 23 7.40 8.04 -13.11
N GLY A 24 8.57 7.52 -12.80
CA GLY A 24 9.84 8.23 -12.94
C GLY A 24 10.45 8.66 -11.60
N GLU A 25 11.77 8.74 -11.59
CA GLU A 25 12.53 9.08 -10.38
C GLU A 25 12.03 10.36 -9.72
N ALA A 26 11.90 10.33 -8.39
CA ALA A 26 11.60 11.52 -7.62
C ALA A 26 12.83 12.46 -7.60
N PRO A 27 12.64 13.76 -7.36
CA PRO A 27 13.77 14.71 -7.27
C PRO A 27 14.83 14.33 -6.24
N ASP A 28 14.47 13.58 -5.18
CA ASP A 28 15.33 13.12 -4.12
C ASP A 28 15.67 11.63 -4.20
N ALA A 29 15.49 11.00 -5.35
CA ALA A 29 15.78 9.58 -5.56
C ALA A 29 17.23 9.20 -5.21
N ASN A 30 18.16 10.13 -5.32
CA ASN A 30 19.56 9.92 -4.98
C ASN A 30 19.81 9.69 -3.47
N ARG A 31 18.83 9.97 -2.63
CA ARG A 31 18.90 9.76 -1.16
C ARG A 31 18.34 8.40 -0.73
N PHE A 32 17.77 7.65 -1.66
CA PHE A 32 17.16 6.33 -1.43
C PHE A 32 17.93 5.28 -2.21
N PHE A 33 17.95 4.03 -1.71
CA PHE A 33 18.85 3.04 -2.25
C PHE A 33 18.21 1.67 -2.38
N ASN A 34 18.64 0.94 -3.41
CA ASN A 34 18.54 -0.51 -3.50
C ASN A 34 19.94 -1.07 -3.22
N HIS A 35 20.17 -1.57 -2.00
CA HIS A 35 21.50 -1.86 -1.47
C HIS A 35 22.41 -0.62 -1.55
N GLU A 36 23.49 -0.67 -2.32
CA GLU A 36 24.44 0.44 -2.47
C GLU A 36 24.11 1.34 -3.67
N THR A 37 23.12 0.99 -4.49
CA THR A 37 22.76 1.72 -5.71
C THR A 37 21.67 2.74 -5.40
N PRO A 38 21.90 4.04 -5.66
CA PRO A 38 20.84 5.04 -5.55
C PRO A 38 19.68 4.73 -6.49
N ASP A 39 18.48 5.12 -6.09
CA ASP A 39 17.26 4.93 -6.89
C ASP A 39 17.18 5.85 -8.12
N THR A 40 18.19 6.69 -8.33
CA THR A 40 18.31 7.54 -9.50
C THR A 40 18.18 6.75 -10.80
N GLY A 41 17.37 7.23 -11.72
CA GLY A 41 17.10 6.57 -12.98
C GLY A 41 15.95 5.55 -12.92
N SER A 42 15.35 5.31 -11.78
CA SER A 42 14.19 4.43 -11.66
C SER A 42 12.96 5.03 -12.35
N ASN A 43 12.16 4.18 -12.98
CA ASN A 43 10.94 4.59 -13.68
C ASN A 43 10.07 3.37 -13.96
N THR A 44 9.22 3.03 -13.03
CA THR A 44 8.43 1.80 -13.10
C THR A 44 7.60 1.70 -14.39
N ILE A 45 6.64 2.59 -14.58
CA ILE A 45 5.77 2.56 -15.78
C ILE A 45 6.57 2.85 -17.05
N GLY A 46 7.49 3.82 -17.00
CA GLY A 46 8.29 4.21 -18.15
C GLY A 46 9.17 3.08 -18.68
N HIS A 47 9.86 2.36 -17.80
CA HIS A 47 10.72 1.26 -18.20
C HIS A 47 9.93 0.02 -18.64
N ILE A 48 8.77 -0.25 -18.06
CA ILE A 48 7.86 -1.29 -18.55
C ILE A 48 7.44 -0.97 -19.98
N SER A 49 7.00 0.26 -20.24
CA SER A 49 6.62 0.72 -21.58
C SER A 49 7.78 0.58 -22.59
N GLU A 50 8.99 0.95 -22.17
CA GLU A 50 10.17 0.90 -23.02
C GLU A 50 10.62 -0.53 -23.31
N LYS A 51 10.66 -1.39 -22.30
CA LYS A 51 11.28 -2.71 -22.37
C LYS A 51 10.36 -3.78 -22.96
N VAL A 52 9.10 -3.81 -22.58
CA VAL A 52 8.15 -4.86 -22.97
C VAL A 52 6.91 -4.32 -23.68
N GLY A 53 6.77 -3.01 -23.78
CA GLY A 53 5.59 -2.35 -24.30
C GLY A 53 4.44 -2.37 -23.28
N LEU A 54 3.56 -1.40 -23.40
CA LEU A 54 2.39 -1.26 -22.54
C LEU A 54 1.22 -0.82 -23.40
N ASP A 55 0.24 -1.69 -23.56
CA ASP A 55 -0.97 -1.43 -24.33
C ASP A 55 -2.14 -1.17 -23.38
N VAL A 56 -2.38 0.11 -23.11
CA VAL A 56 -3.38 0.56 -22.13
C VAL A 56 -4.26 1.67 -22.71
N PRO A 57 -5.13 1.32 -23.68
CA PRO A 57 -5.92 2.32 -24.41
C PRO A 57 -6.84 3.15 -23.51
N ASN A 58 -7.33 2.60 -22.42
CA ASN A 58 -8.20 3.32 -21.50
C ASN A 58 -7.42 4.28 -20.60
N PHE A 59 -6.28 3.88 -20.07
CA PHE A 59 -5.38 4.81 -19.39
C PHE A 59 -4.88 5.91 -20.32
N GLN A 60 -4.62 5.59 -21.57
CA GLN A 60 -4.23 6.59 -22.57
C GLN A 60 -5.32 7.65 -22.75
N LYS A 61 -6.57 7.22 -22.90
CA LYS A 61 -7.71 8.15 -23.02
C LYS A 61 -7.86 9.04 -21.78
N LEU A 62 -7.53 8.54 -20.60
CA LEU A 62 -7.57 9.31 -19.35
C LEU A 62 -6.41 10.30 -19.22
N GLY A 63 -5.39 10.19 -20.06
CA GLY A 63 -4.27 11.11 -20.09
C GLY A 63 -2.98 10.59 -19.47
N LEU A 64 -2.81 9.27 -19.27
CA LEU A 64 -1.58 8.72 -18.71
C LEU A 64 -0.33 9.14 -19.50
N GLY A 65 -0.39 9.10 -20.83
CA GLY A 65 0.71 9.51 -21.70
C GLY A 65 1.01 11.01 -21.70
N ASN A 66 0.16 11.81 -21.07
CA ASN A 66 0.37 13.25 -20.91
C ASN A 66 1.16 13.60 -19.64
N ILE A 67 1.29 12.65 -18.71
CA ILE A 67 1.99 12.86 -17.43
C ILE A 67 3.51 12.87 -17.62
N ALA A 68 4.01 11.95 -18.43
CA ALA A 68 5.44 11.75 -18.69
C ALA A 68 5.61 11.07 -20.06
N PRO A 69 6.78 11.20 -20.69
CA PRO A 69 7.07 10.47 -21.94
C PRO A 69 7.04 8.97 -21.69
N LEU A 70 6.16 8.27 -22.40
CA LEU A 70 6.04 6.80 -22.36
C LEU A 70 6.16 6.28 -23.80
N LYS A 71 7.04 5.31 -24.03
CA LYS A 71 7.35 4.82 -25.37
C LYS A 71 6.12 4.31 -26.13
N THR A 72 5.24 3.58 -25.44
CA THR A 72 4.08 2.92 -26.06
C THR A 72 2.73 3.47 -25.62
N VAL A 73 2.71 4.56 -24.86
CA VAL A 73 1.48 5.25 -24.45
C VAL A 73 1.56 6.70 -24.91
N ALA A 74 0.94 6.99 -26.04
CA ALA A 74 0.97 8.34 -26.63
C ALA A 74 0.17 9.34 -25.79
N PRO A 75 0.56 10.61 -25.76
CA PRO A 75 -0.28 11.66 -25.22
C PRO A 75 -1.56 11.82 -26.05
N THR A 76 -2.58 12.42 -25.48
CA THR A 76 -3.82 12.75 -26.18
C THR A 76 -4.14 14.24 -26.04
N ASP A 77 -4.63 14.87 -27.12
CA ASP A 77 -5.01 16.27 -27.12
C ASP A 77 -6.35 16.52 -26.41
N LYS A 78 -7.16 15.47 -26.26
CA LYS A 78 -8.48 15.54 -25.64
C LYS A 78 -8.62 14.45 -24.58
N PRO A 79 -7.89 14.56 -23.44
CA PRO A 79 -8.01 13.58 -22.38
C PRO A 79 -9.41 13.57 -21.78
N LEU A 80 -9.85 12.40 -21.33
CA LEU A 80 -11.12 12.25 -20.62
C LEU A 80 -11.00 12.59 -19.14
N GLY A 81 -9.79 12.68 -18.62
CA GLY A 81 -9.53 12.95 -17.21
C GLY A 81 -8.48 14.03 -16.98
N TYR A 82 -8.51 14.59 -15.78
CA TYR A 82 -7.39 15.38 -15.27
C TYR A 82 -6.30 14.42 -14.83
N SER A 83 -5.06 14.77 -15.14
CA SER A 83 -3.92 13.92 -14.84
C SER A 83 -2.73 14.74 -14.38
N THR A 84 -1.91 14.16 -13.53
CA THR A 84 -0.65 14.72 -13.08
C THR A 84 0.22 13.62 -12.47
N LYS A 85 1.40 13.99 -12.03
CA LYS A 85 2.22 13.14 -11.14
C LYS A 85 2.41 13.84 -9.80
N LEU A 86 2.59 13.04 -8.76
CA LEU A 86 2.66 13.48 -7.38
C LEU A 86 4.00 13.10 -6.77
N GLN A 87 4.54 14.02 -5.97
CA GLN A 87 5.80 13.83 -5.24
C GLN A 87 5.54 13.46 -3.80
N GLU A 88 6.30 12.50 -3.29
CA GLU A 88 6.30 12.13 -1.87
C GLU A 88 7.16 13.10 -1.07
N VAL A 89 6.67 13.52 0.10
CA VAL A 89 7.42 14.35 1.05
C VAL A 89 7.93 13.55 2.25
N SER A 90 7.29 12.42 2.56
CA SER A 90 7.67 11.56 3.69
C SER A 90 9.02 10.90 3.48
N GLU A 91 9.68 10.54 4.59
CA GLU A 91 10.96 9.85 4.61
C GLU A 91 10.76 8.34 4.51
N GLY A 92 10.51 7.85 3.31
CA GLY A 92 10.33 6.43 3.04
C GLY A 92 9.92 6.16 1.60
N LYS A 93 9.87 4.89 1.24
CA LYS A 93 9.39 4.43 -0.06
C LYS A 93 8.64 3.11 0.06
N ASP A 94 8.12 2.84 1.24
CA ASP A 94 7.34 1.65 1.58
C ASP A 94 5.84 1.91 1.45
N THR A 95 5.08 0.84 1.41
CA THR A 95 3.63 0.84 1.23
C THR A 95 2.92 1.65 2.32
N MET A 96 3.29 1.48 3.59
CA MET A 96 2.64 2.21 4.69
C MET A 96 2.89 3.70 4.60
N THR A 97 4.14 4.11 4.40
CA THR A 97 4.50 5.52 4.27
C THR A 97 3.73 6.18 3.13
N GLY A 98 3.71 5.56 1.95
CA GLY A 98 3.00 6.10 0.79
C GLY A 98 1.49 6.21 1.03
N HIS A 99 0.86 5.18 1.56
CA HIS A 99 -0.57 5.20 1.83
C HIS A 99 -0.94 6.21 2.92
N TRP A 100 -0.17 6.28 4.01
CA TRP A 100 -0.43 7.24 5.08
C TRP A 100 -0.30 8.69 4.58
N GLU A 101 0.69 8.96 3.72
CA GLU A 101 0.83 10.29 3.13
C GLU A 101 -0.33 10.61 2.18
N ILE A 102 -0.79 9.65 1.37
CA ILE A 102 -1.98 9.83 0.53
C ILE A 102 -3.18 10.30 1.37
N MET A 103 -3.30 9.81 2.60
CA MET A 103 -4.40 10.21 3.53
C MET A 103 -4.02 11.35 4.48
N GLY A 104 -2.92 12.06 4.25
CA GLY A 104 -2.62 13.34 4.85
C GLY A 104 -1.58 13.35 5.96
N LEU A 105 -0.87 12.24 6.22
CA LEU A 105 0.19 12.19 7.24
C LEU A 105 1.57 12.40 6.63
N ASP A 106 2.42 13.11 7.35
CA ASP A 106 3.83 13.32 7.00
C ASP A 106 4.71 12.44 7.90
N ILE A 107 5.32 11.43 7.32
CA ILE A 107 6.20 10.49 8.05
C ILE A 107 7.62 11.03 8.00
N LYS A 108 8.11 11.59 9.11
CA LYS A 108 9.43 12.24 9.21
C LYS A 108 10.55 11.27 9.55
N THR A 109 10.22 10.12 10.13
CA THR A 109 11.19 9.07 10.48
C THR A 109 10.91 7.84 9.64
N PRO A 110 11.88 7.38 8.81
CA PRO A 110 11.68 6.21 7.98
C PRO A 110 11.53 4.95 8.82
N PHE A 111 10.77 3.96 8.30
CA PHE A 111 10.72 2.63 8.89
C PHE A 111 12.09 1.97 8.77
N PRO A 112 12.69 1.51 9.88
CA PRO A 112 13.93 0.77 9.79
C PRO A 112 13.69 -0.61 9.15
N VAL A 113 14.65 -1.07 8.36
CA VAL A 113 14.73 -2.45 7.89
C VAL A 113 15.92 -3.12 8.56
N TYR A 114 15.89 -4.44 8.64
CA TYR A 114 16.88 -5.21 9.41
C TYR A 114 17.57 -6.24 8.52
N PRO A 115 18.42 -5.80 7.56
CA PRO A 115 19.07 -6.71 6.63
C PRO A 115 20.02 -7.71 7.29
N ASP A 116 20.53 -7.36 8.48
CA ASP A 116 21.43 -8.21 9.28
C ASP A 116 20.73 -8.83 10.50
N GLY A 117 19.39 -8.77 10.54
CA GLY A 117 18.61 -9.24 11.67
C GLY A 117 18.35 -8.18 12.73
N PHE A 118 17.49 -8.52 13.70
CA PHE A 118 17.10 -7.61 14.77
C PHE A 118 18.21 -7.43 15.81
N PRO A 119 18.30 -6.23 16.44
CA PRO A 119 19.29 -5.98 17.49
C PRO A 119 19.11 -6.90 18.71
N GLU A 120 20.22 -7.22 19.37
CA GLU A 120 20.20 -8.06 20.60
C GLU A 120 19.31 -7.47 21.69
N GLU A 121 19.25 -6.15 21.83
CA GLU A 121 18.41 -5.50 22.84
C GLU A 121 16.92 -5.83 22.64
N LEU A 122 16.45 -5.87 21.41
CA LEU A 122 15.08 -6.26 21.09
C LEU A 122 14.85 -7.75 21.40
N LEU A 123 15.75 -8.61 20.95
CA LEU A 123 15.66 -10.05 21.19
C LEU A 123 15.67 -10.38 22.70
N THR A 124 16.52 -9.71 23.46
CA THR A 124 16.59 -9.87 24.92
C THR A 124 15.27 -9.52 25.59
N LYS A 125 14.60 -8.43 25.18
CA LYS A 125 13.29 -8.07 25.72
C LYS A 125 12.24 -9.14 25.43
N ILE A 126 12.27 -9.72 24.25
CA ILE A 126 11.34 -10.79 23.86
C ILE A 126 11.62 -12.05 24.68
N GLU A 127 12.88 -12.39 24.89
CA GLU A 127 13.27 -13.53 25.74
C GLU A 127 12.82 -13.33 27.19
N GLU A 128 13.02 -12.15 27.76
CA GLU A 128 12.58 -11.81 29.10
C GLU A 128 11.06 -11.94 29.28
N PHE A 129 10.30 -11.44 28.32
CA PHE A 129 8.85 -11.53 28.37
C PHE A 129 8.34 -12.95 28.17
N SER A 130 8.85 -13.66 27.15
CA SER A 130 8.36 -14.98 26.77
C SER A 130 8.84 -16.10 27.67
N GLY A 131 9.96 -15.94 28.36
CA GLY A 131 10.64 -17.00 29.05
C GLY A 131 11.27 -18.04 28.13
N ARG A 132 11.38 -17.76 26.85
CA ARG A 132 11.96 -18.65 25.83
C ARG A 132 13.18 -18.01 25.18
N LYS A 133 14.19 -18.81 24.88
CA LYS A 133 15.34 -18.38 24.11
C LYS A 133 14.93 -18.23 22.62
N ILE A 134 15.67 -17.44 21.89
CA ILE A 134 15.49 -17.21 20.45
C ILE A 134 16.63 -17.88 19.70
N ILE A 135 16.29 -18.55 18.60
CA ILE A 135 17.28 -19.15 17.69
C ILE A 135 17.95 -18.02 16.90
N ARG A 136 19.18 -17.66 17.30
CA ARG A 136 19.91 -16.51 16.70
C ARG A 136 20.21 -16.72 15.21
N GLU A 137 20.42 -17.96 14.81
CA GLU A 137 20.76 -18.31 13.42
C GLU A 137 19.61 -18.02 12.43
N ALA A 138 18.36 -17.98 12.92
CA ALA A 138 17.19 -17.61 12.11
C ALA A 138 16.97 -16.11 11.98
N ASN A 139 17.63 -15.29 12.82
CA ASN A 139 17.46 -13.85 12.91
C ASN A 139 18.11 -13.13 11.71
N LYS A 140 17.44 -13.20 10.56
CA LYS A 140 17.86 -12.59 9.28
C LYS A 140 16.69 -12.60 8.30
N PRO A 141 16.80 -11.95 7.14
CA PRO A 141 15.83 -12.15 6.08
C PRO A 141 15.76 -13.61 5.66
N TYR A 142 14.55 -14.18 5.66
CA TYR A 142 14.36 -15.62 5.45
C TYR A 142 13.03 -15.89 4.77
N SER A 143 12.98 -16.92 3.93
CA SER A 143 11.72 -17.46 3.43
C SER A 143 10.97 -18.17 4.57
N GLY A 144 9.65 -17.94 4.67
CA GLY A 144 8.85 -18.53 5.75
C GLY A 144 8.76 -20.04 5.73
N THR A 145 8.87 -20.67 4.57
CA THR A 145 8.91 -22.14 4.46
C THR A 145 10.31 -22.68 4.76
N ALA A 146 11.35 -22.02 4.25
CA ALA A 146 12.73 -22.45 4.49
C ALA A 146 13.13 -22.32 5.97
N VAL A 147 12.71 -21.26 6.66
CA VAL A 147 13.04 -21.06 8.07
C VAL A 147 12.44 -22.17 8.96
N ILE A 148 11.25 -22.62 8.65
CA ILE A 148 10.58 -23.71 9.35
C ILE A 148 11.29 -25.03 9.08
N ASP A 149 11.65 -25.31 7.84
CA ASP A 149 12.37 -26.51 7.47
C ASP A 149 13.76 -26.58 8.15
N ASP A 150 14.46 -25.45 8.22
CA ASP A 150 15.80 -25.38 8.78
C ASP A 150 15.83 -25.44 10.31
N PHE A 151 14.86 -24.81 10.99
CA PHE A 151 14.88 -24.62 12.45
C PHE A 151 13.71 -25.27 13.19
N GLY A 152 12.72 -25.80 12.49
CA GLY A 152 11.58 -26.49 13.10
C GLY A 152 11.99 -27.67 13.96
N PRO A 153 12.92 -28.56 13.52
CA PRO A 153 13.41 -29.65 14.36
C PRO A 153 14.02 -29.17 15.67
N ARG A 154 14.84 -28.12 15.65
CA ARG A 154 15.44 -27.53 16.86
C ARG A 154 14.38 -26.92 17.79
N GLN A 155 13.40 -26.21 17.21
CA GLN A 155 12.29 -25.66 18.01
C GLN A 155 11.51 -26.76 18.73
N MET A 156 11.24 -27.88 18.05
CA MET A 156 10.52 -29.01 18.65
C MET A 156 11.28 -29.63 19.86
N GLU A 157 12.60 -29.62 19.79
CA GLU A 157 13.44 -30.16 20.87
C GLU A 157 13.61 -29.17 22.03
N THR A 158 13.77 -27.90 21.77
CA THR A 158 14.22 -26.90 22.72
C THR A 158 13.12 -25.95 23.19
N GLY A 159 12.05 -25.78 22.42
CA GLY A 159 11.04 -24.78 22.68
C GLY A 159 11.51 -23.34 22.40
N GLU A 160 12.64 -23.16 21.71
CA GLU A 160 13.15 -21.85 21.32
C GLU A 160 12.25 -21.20 20.27
N LEU A 161 12.20 -19.87 20.26
CA LEU A 161 11.45 -19.10 19.27
C LEU A 161 12.22 -18.98 17.94
N ILE A 162 11.51 -19.10 16.83
CA ILE A 162 12.02 -18.80 15.49
C ILE A 162 11.56 -17.38 15.14
N ILE A 163 12.50 -16.42 15.16
CA ILE A 163 12.24 -15.03 14.78
C ILE A 163 13.06 -14.70 13.56
N TYR A 164 12.41 -14.12 12.54
CA TYR A 164 13.03 -13.76 11.27
C TYR A 164 12.35 -12.56 10.66
N THR A 165 12.93 -12.00 9.60
CA THR A 165 12.41 -10.85 8.89
C THR A 165 12.32 -11.10 7.38
N SER A 166 12.03 -10.06 6.63
CA SER A 166 12.09 -10.01 5.17
C SER A 166 12.68 -8.67 4.72
N ALA A 167 12.57 -8.32 3.45
CA ALA A 167 12.97 -6.99 2.99
C ALA A 167 12.08 -5.87 3.54
N ASP A 168 10.86 -6.20 3.95
CA ASP A 168 9.92 -5.25 4.55
C ASP A 168 10.19 -5.05 6.05
N PRO A 169 9.71 -3.94 6.67
CA PRO A 169 9.86 -3.70 8.11
C PRO A 169 8.90 -4.56 8.93
N VAL A 170 9.13 -5.87 8.94
CA VAL A 170 8.29 -6.87 9.61
C VAL A 170 9.11 -7.76 10.52
N LEU A 171 8.53 -8.15 11.65
CA LEU A 171 9.06 -9.19 12.52
C LEU A 171 8.08 -10.36 12.53
N GLN A 172 8.60 -11.56 12.22
CA GLN A 172 7.79 -12.75 12.09
C GLN A 172 8.24 -13.77 13.13
N ILE A 173 7.28 -14.43 13.78
CA ILE A 173 7.54 -15.48 14.76
C ILE A 173 6.86 -16.76 14.27
N ALA A 174 7.67 -17.75 13.89
CA ALA A 174 7.16 -19.07 13.54
C ALA A 174 7.17 -19.97 14.79
N ALA A 175 6.08 -20.66 15.05
CA ALA A 175 5.93 -21.50 16.22
C ALA A 175 5.10 -22.74 15.93
N HIS A 176 5.66 -23.92 16.27
CA HIS A 176 4.94 -25.19 16.19
C HIS A 176 3.84 -25.22 17.24
N GLU A 177 2.59 -25.45 16.83
CA GLU A 177 1.43 -25.33 17.71
C GLU A 177 1.43 -26.30 18.90
N GLU A 178 2.06 -27.48 18.75
CA GLU A 178 2.16 -28.47 19.85
C GLU A 178 3.27 -28.12 20.85
N ILE A 179 4.23 -27.27 20.49
CA ILE A 179 5.35 -26.87 21.33
C ILE A 179 5.10 -25.53 22.00
N ILE A 180 4.60 -24.57 21.20
CA ILE A 180 4.25 -23.23 21.64
C ILE A 180 2.77 -23.03 21.29
N PRO A 181 1.86 -23.15 22.26
CA PRO A 181 0.43 -23.01 22.01
C PRO A 181 0.11 -21.67 21.29
N VAL A 182 -0.90 -21.68 20.44
CA VAL A 182 -1.30 -20.50 19.67
C VAL A 182 -1.55 -19.29 20.58
N ASP A 183 -2.22 -19.49 21.72
CA ASP A 183 -2.48 -18.40 22.69
C ASP A 183 -1.21 -17.78 23.25
N GLU A 184 -0.19 -18.59 23.53
CA GLU A 184 1.11 -18.10 23.98
C GLU A 184 1.80 -17.29 22.89
N LEU A 185 1.80 -17.79 21.65
CA LEU A 185 2.36 -17.07 20.49
C LEU A 185 1.68 -15.71 20.31
N MET A 186 0.36 -15.65 20.43
CA MET A 186 -0.38 -14.40 20.30
C MET A 186 0.01 -13.38 21.36
N LYS A 187 0.18 -13.82 22.61
CA LYS A 187 0.64 -12.95 23.71
C LYS A 187 2.05 -12.40 23.46
N ILE A 188 2.94 -13.24 22.94
CA ILE A 188 4.30 -12.81 22.60
C ILE A 188 4.24 -11.75 21.48
N CYS A 189 3.46 -11.99 20.44
CA CYS A 189 3.29 -11.04 19.34
C CYS A 189 2.66 -9.71 19.79
N GLU A 190 1.67 -9.75 20.68
CA GLU A 190 1.07 -8.54 21.27
C GLU A 190 2.10 -7.72 22.05
N TYR A 191 2.96 -8.38 22.82
CA TYR A 191 4.04 -7.71 23.53
C TYR A 191 5.02 -7.06 22.56
N VAL A 192 5.48 -7.80 21.54
CA VAL A 192 6.38 -7.26 20.52
C VAL A 192 5.75 -6.06 19.83
N ARG A 193 4.45 -6.14 19.48
CA ARG A 193 3.73 -5.01 18.89
C ARG A 193 3.77 -3.78 19.82
N SER A 194 3.59 -3.96 21.10
CA SER A 194 3.54 -2.86 22.07
C SER A 194 4.85 -2.10 22.22
N ILE A 195 6.00 -2.74 21.95
CA ILE A 195 7.32 -2.12 22.06
C ILE A 195 7.92 -1.67 20.72
N THR A 196 7.18 -1.82 19.62
CA THR A 196 7.64 -1.49 18.26
C THR A 196 6.74 -0.48 17.56
N LEU A 197 6.02 0.32 18.31
CA LEU A 197 5.11 1.36 17.83
C LEU A 197 5.86 2.52 17.18
N VAL A 198 5.13 3.39 16.48
CA VAL A 198 5.68 4.62 15.91
C VAL A 198 6.37 5.44 17.00
N GLY A 199 7.58 5.92 16.72
CA GLY A 199 8.38 6.68 17.67
C GLY A 199 9.16 5.83 18.67
N SER A 200 8.99 4.50 18.66
CA SER A 200 9.83 3.60 19.46
C SER A 200 11.20 3.40 18.82
N GLU A 201 12.15 2.88 19.60
CA GLU A 201 13.50 2.58 19.12
C GLU A 201 13.51 1.54 17.99
N TRP A 202 12.56 0.59 18.01
CA TRP A 202 12.49 -0.51 17.05
C TRP A 202 11.15 -0.50 16.29
N MET A 203 10.79 0.64 15.72
CA MET A 203 9.54 0.75 14.97
C MET A 203 9.44 -0.31 13.87
N LEU A 204 8.32 -1.04 13.82
CA LEU A 204 8.06 -2.09 12.85
C LEU A 204 6.66 -1.93 12.25
N GLY A 205 6.56 -2.13 10.94
CA GLY A 205 5.31 -2.01 10.21
C GLY A 205 4.31 -3.12 10.55
N ARG A 206 4.80 -4.34 10.80
CA ARG A 206 3.96 -5.49 11.15
C ARG A 206 4.69 -6.47 12.04
N ILE A 207 3.94 -7.09 12.95
CA ILE A 207 4.36 -8.28 13.68
C ILE A 207 3.47 -9.43 13.19
N ILE A 208 4.06 -10.53 12.77
CA ILE A 208 3.32 -11.64 12.18
C ILE A 208 3.51 -12.91 13.01
N ALA A 209 2.42 -13.45 13.53
CA ALA A 209 2.38 -14.77 14.13
C ALA A 209 2.19 -15.82 13.02
N ARG A 210 3.11 -16.77 12.92
CA ARG A 210 3.08 -17.83 11.90
C ARG A 210 3.10 -19.22 12.54
N PRO A 211 1.94 -19.71 12.98
CA PRO A 211 1.84 -21.07 13.51
C PRO A 211 2.04 -22.13 12.40
N TYR A 212 2.63 -23.26 12.79
CA TYR A 212 2.77 -24.40 11.90
C TYR A 212 2.62 -25.71 12.70
N VAL A 213 2.44 -26.81 11.97
CA VAL A 213 2.32 -28.16 12.50
C VAL A 213 3.15 -29.12 11.68
N GLY A 214 3.22 -30.37 12.09
CA GLY A 214 3.88 -31.45 11.36
C GLY A 214 5.15 -31.94 12.02
N THR A 215 5.94 -32.66 11.25
CA THR A 215 7.19 -33.31 11.68
C THR A 215 8.31 -32.91 10.71
N PRO A 216 9.58 -33.09 11.10
CA PRO A 216 10.71 -32.75 10.23
C PRO A 216 10.55 -33.31 8.81
N GLY A 217 10.71 -32.45 7.82
CA GLY A 217 10.49 -32.76 6.42
C GLY A 217 9.05 -32.67 5.93
N HIS A 218 8.08 -32.49 6.83
CA HIS A 218 6.63 -32.44 6.54
C HIS A 218 5.95 -31.35 7.38
N PHE A 219 6.57 -30.18 7.48
CA PHE A 219 5.96 -29.04 8.16
C PHE A 219 4.97 -28.32 7.25
N GLU A 220 3.88 -27.86 7.84
CA GLU A 220 2.82 -27.13 7.16
C GLU A 220 2.35 -25.95 8.01
N ARG A 221 2.29 -24.76 7.42
CA ARG A 221 1.73 -23.59 8.09
C ARG A 221 0.22 -23.72 8.21
N THR A 222 -0.32 -23.28 9.35
CA THR A 222 -1.75 -23.37 9.64
C THR A 222 -2.48 -22.08 9.29
N ALA A 223 -3.82 -22.13 9.32
CA ALA A 223 -4.66 -20.97 9.13
C ALA A 223 -4.72 -20.02 10.35
N HIS A 224 -4.03 -20.33 11.45
CA HIS A 224 -4.01 -19.51 12.67
C HIS A 224 -3.06 -18.32 12.58
N ARG A 225 -2.52 -18.03 11.42
CA ARG A 225 -1.73 -16.81 11.19
C ARG A 225 -2.49 -15.57 11.63
N ARG A 226 -1.79 -14.66 12.30
CA ARG A 226 -2.32 -13.34 12.64
C ARG A 226 -1.26 -12.28 12.42
N ASP A 227 -1.68 -11.18 11.76
CA ASP A 227 -0.85 -10.00 11.55
C ASP A 227 -1.29 -8.91 12.53
N PHE A 228 -0.31 -8.36 13.25
CA PHE A 228 -0.50 -7.25 14.18
C PHE A 228 -0.02 -5.98 13.47
N ALA A 229 -0.98 -5.22 12.94
CA ALA A 229 -0.69 -4.01 12.17
C ALA A 229 -0.19 -2.87 13.07
N LEU A 230 0.51 -1.93 12.46
CA LEU A 230 0.86 -0.67 13.10
C LEU A 230 -0.23 0.34 12.80
N ALA A 231 -0.84 0.91 13.84
CA ALA A 231 -1.80 1.99 13.68
C ALA A 231 -1.08 3.27 13.21
N PRO A 232 -1.71 4.08 12.33
CA PRO A 232 -1.20 5.40 12.01
C PRO A 232 -1.00 6.25 13.29
N PHE A 233 0.06 7.06 13.32
CA PHE A 233 0.39 7.88 14.50
C PHE A 233 -0.53 9.08 14.70
N GLY A 234 -1.42 9.36 13.75
CA GLY A 234 -2.34 10.50 13.79
C GLY A 234 -3.64 10.20 13.05
N ARG A 235 -4.55 11.15 13.13
CA ARG A 235 -5.82 11.07 12.40
C ARG A 235 -5.57 11.28 10.90
N THR A 236 -6.21 10.47 10.09
CA THR A 236 -6.24 10.66 8.64
C THR A 236 -7.57 11.30 8.21
N VAL A 237 -7.65 11.67 6.94
CA VAL A 237 -8.93 12.15 6.36
C VAL A 237 -10.02 11.09 6.46
N MET A 238 -9.67 9.79 6.44
CA MET A 238 -10.67 8.74 6.64
C MET A 238 -11.34 8.80 8.01
N ASN A 239 -10.57 9.08 9.08
CA ASN A 239 -11.16 9.30 10.41
C ASN A 239 -12.16 10.45 10.39
N ASN A 240 -11.82 11.56 9.73
CA ASN A 240 -12.67 12.74 9.64
C ASN A 240 -13.95 12.46 8.84
N LEU A 241 -13.87 11.66 7.77
CA LEU A 241 -15.03 11.23 7.01
C LEU A 241 -15.95 10.32 7.84
N ASP A 242 -15.38 9.35 8.54
CA ASP A 242 -16.14 8.43 9.38
C ASP A 242 -16.88 9.18 10.51
N ASP A 243 -16.18 10.09 11.21
CA ASP A 243 -16.78 10.92 12.26
C ASP A 243 -17.93 11.81 11.74
N ALA A 244 -17.84 12.25 10.49
CA ALA A 244 -18.88 13.05 9.85
C ALA A 244 -20.05 12.23 9.29
N GLY A 245 -20.00 10.90 9.40
CA GLY A 245 -21.09 10.02 8.98
C GLY A 245 -21.02 9.57 7.52
N PHE A 246 -19.92 9.83 6.80
CA PHE A 246 -19.73 9.34 5.45
C PHE A 246 -19.30 7.88 5.45
N LYS A 247 -19.62 7.15 4.39
CA LYS A 247 -19.08 5.81 4.19
C LYS A 247 -17.59 5.89 3.87
N VAL A 248 -16.81 5.01 4.49
CA VAL A 248 -15.41 4.77 4.18
C VAL A 248 -15.24 3.27 4.00
N ILE A 249 -15.17 2.85 2.75
CA ILE A 249 -15.17 1.44 2.37
C ILE A 249 -13.78 1.05 1.90
N SER A 250 -13.25 -0.04 2.43
CA SER A 250 -11.95 -0.58 2.06
C SER A 250 -12.05 -1.86 1.24
N VAL A 251 -11.14 -2.01 0.28
CA VAL A 251 -10.96 -3.22 -0.51
C VAL A 251 -9.48 -3.60 -0.50
N GLY A 252 -9.18 -4.85 -0.26
CA GLY A 252 -7.82 -5.36 -0.24
C GLY A 252 -7.07 -4.99 1.04
N LYS A 253 -5.82 -4.60 0.93
CA LYS A 253 -4.94 -4.32 2.07
C LYS A 253 -5.21 -2.99 2.80
N ILE A 254 -6.12 -2.18 2.33
CA ILE A 254 -6.38 -0.86 2.94
C ILE A 254 -6.69 -0.99 4.43
N HIS A 255 -7.55 -1.92 4.81
CA HIS A 255 -7.88 -2.13 6.22
C HIS A 255 -6.63 -2.41 7.07
N ASP A 256 -5.76 -3.27 6.60
CA ASP A 256 -4.52 -3.63 7.32
C ASP A 256 -3.53 -2.46 7.37
N ILE A 257 -3.38 -1.72 6.26
CA ILE A 257 -2.45 -0.59 6.16
C ILE A 257 -2.78 0.51 7.17
N TYR A 258 -4.06 0.71 7.47
CA TYR A 258 -4.53 1.73 8.42
C TYR A 258 -4.99 1.14 9.76
N ASP A 259 -4.75 -0.14 10.01
CA ASP A 259 -5.22 -0.85 11.22
C ASP A 259 -6.74 -0.62 11.47
N GLY A 260 -7.52 -0.61 10.40
CA GLY A 260 -8.96 -0.39 10.43
C GLY A 260 -9.41 1.03 10.80
N GLN A 261 -8.49 1.94 11.04
CA GLN A 261 -8.78 3.31 11.51
C GLN A 261 -9.51 4.13 10.45
N GLY A 262 -10.67 4.68 10.83
CA GLY A 262 -11.48 5.50 9.94
C GLY A 262 -12.26 4.71 8.88
N ILE A 263 -12.20 3.38 8.88
CA ILE A 263 -12.91 2.51 7.94
C ILE A 263 -14.16 1.96 8.62
N ASN A 264 -15.33 2.14 8.00
CA ASN A 264 -16.59 1.67 8.56
C ASN A 264 -17.23 0.51 7.77
N LYS A 265 -16.63 0.13 6.64
CA LYS A 265 -17.02 -1.06 5.87
C LYS A 265 -15.79 -1.65 5.20
N ASP A 266 -15.48 -2.91 5.47
CA ASP A 266 -14.39 -3.64 4.83
C ASP A 266 -14.95 -4.72 3.91
N MET A 267 -14.56 -4.70 2.63
CA MET A 267 -14.94 -5.71 1.64
C MET A 267 -14.00 -6.92 1.63
N GLY A 268 -12.99 -6.92 2.49
CA GLY A 268 -12.06 -8.02 2.67
C GLY A 268 -10.84 -8.00 1.75
N HIS A 269 -9.98 -8.99 1.93
CA HIS A 269 -8.76 -9.16 1.15
C HIS A 269 -9.05 -9.66 -0.27
N ASN A 270 -8.18 -9.27 -1.21
CA ASN A 270 -8.25 -9.74 -2.59
C ASN A 270 -7.50 -11.05 -2.75
N GLU A 271 -8.04 -11.97 -3.53
CA GLU A 271 -7.31 -13.17 -3.98
C GLU A 271 -6.25 -12.80 -5.05
N ASN A 272 -6.58 -11.80 -5.86
CA ASN A 272 -5.74 -11.20 -6.90
C ASN A 272 -6.31 -9.82 -7.27
N ASP A 273 -5.65 -9.08 -8.17
CA ASP A 273 -6.09 -7.74 -8.55
C ASP A 273 -7.49 -7.74 -9.18
N MET A 274 -7.81 -8.71 -10.01
CA MET A 274 -9.13 -8.77 -10.67
C MET A 274 -10.25 -9.10 -9.68
N ASP A 275 -9.99 -9.92 -8.65
CA ASP A 275 -10.90 -10.10 -7.52
C ASP A 275 -11.09 -8.78 -6.76
N GLY A 276 -10.04 -7.98 -6.64
CA GLY A 276 -10.11 -6.63 -6.06
C GLY A 276 -11.05 -5.72 -6.84
N VAL A 277 -10.98 -5.76 -8.17
CA VAL A 277 -11.92 -5.02 -9.03
C VAL A 277 -13.35 -5.51 -8.85
N ASP A 278 -13.56 -6.82 -8.76
CA ASP A 278 -14.90 -7.39 -8.51
C ASP A 278 -15.46 -6.91 -7.16
N ARG A 279 -14.64 -6.87 -6.12
CA ARG A 279 -15.04 -6.36 -4.79
C ARG A 279 -15.34 -4.86 -4.83
N MET A 280 -14.55 -4.09 -5.59
CA MET A 280 -14.81 -2.68 -5.83
C MET A 280 -16.18 -2.46 -6.48
N LEU A 281 -16.50 -3.21 -7.53
CA LEU A 281 -17.79 -3.12 -8.22
C LEU A 281 -18.95 -3.49 -7.30
N LYS A 282 -18.79 -4.51 -6.46
CA LYS A 282 -19.78 -4.86 -5.43
C LYS A 282 -19.99 -3.71 -4.43
N ALA A 283 -18.91 -3.08 -3.98
CA ALA A 283 -19.00 -1.93 -3.08
C ALA A 283 -19.72 -0.74 -3.73
N MET A 284 -19.43 -0.46 -4.99
CA MET A 284 -20.09 0.61 -5.75
C MET A 284 -21.61 0.37 -5.87
N ALA A 285 -22.05 -0.87 -5.86
CA ALA A 285 -23.45 -1.27 -5.98
C ALA A 285 -24.19 -1.38 -4.63
N LEU A 286 -23.51 -1.20 -3.49
CA LEU A 286 -24.16 -1.27 -2.18
C LEU A 286 -25.18 -0.16 -2.02
N PRO A 287 -26.43 -0.48 -1.61
CA PRO A 287 -27.47 0.54 -1.41
C PRO A 287 -27.09 1.61 -0.39
N GLU A 288 -26.35 1.25 0.66
CA GLU A 288 -25.91 2.16 1.71
C GLU A 288 -24.74 3.07 1.30
N PHE A 289 -24.11 2.82 0.14
CA PHE A 289 -23.03 3.66 -0.35
C PHE A 289 -23.56 4.81 -1.21
N ASP A 290 -24.13 5.82 -0.53
CA ASP A 290 -24.64 7.03 -1.18
C ASP A 290 -23.56 8.11 -1.27
N GLU A 291 -22.78 8.31 -0.23
CA GLU A 291 -21.77 9.37 -0.13
C GLU A 291 -20.56 8.87 0.66
N GLY A 292 -19.37 9.15 0.15
CA GLY A 292 -18.14 8.84 0.86
C GLY A 292 -17.02 8.37 -0.05
N LEU A 293 -16.11 7.61 0.54
CA LEU A 293 -14.87 7.12 -0.07
C LEU A 293 -14.89 5.61 -0.19
N LEU A 294 -14.59 5.11 -1.38
CA LEU A 294 -14.22 3.73 -1.63
C LEU A 294 -12.73 3.69 -1.95
N PHE A 295 -11.96 3.01 -1.12
CA PHE A 295 -10.50 2.95 -1.20
C PHE A 295 -10.04 1.53 -1.49
N VAL A 296 -9.35 1.35 -2.60
CA VAL A 296 -8.96 0.03 -3.15
C VAL A 296 -7.45 -0.05 -3.28
N ASN A 297 -6.84 -1.11 -2.74
CA ASN A 297 -5.45 -1.45 -3.00
C ASN A 297 -5.37 -2.70 -3.89
N LEU A 298 -4.61 -2.61 -4.98
CA LEU A 298 -4.29 -3.73 -5.88
C LEU A 298 -2.80 -4.04 -5.74
N VAL A 299 -2.47 -5.10 -5.03
CA VAL A 299 -1.11 -5.39 -4.54
C VAL A 299 -0.26 -6.23 -5.48
N ASP A 300 -0.85 -6.90 -6.46
CA ASP A 300 -0.12 -7.90 -7.26
C ASP A 300 1.05 -7.31 -8.04
N MET A 301 0.91 -6.08 -8.52
CA MET A 301 1.96 -5.38 -9.25
C MET A 301 3.25 -5.30 -8.44
N ASP A 302 3.15 -4.98 -7.15
CA ASP A 302 4.27 -4.94 -6.23
C ASP A 302 4.72 -6.33 -5.79
N ALA A 303 3.82 -7.10 -5.22
CA ALA A 303 4.12 -8.36 -4.55
C ALA A 303 4.59 -9.45 -5.51
N LYS A 304 3.99 -9.54 -6.70
CA LYS A 304 4.27 -10.60 -7.66
C LYS A 304 5.28 -10.22 -8.72
N TYR A 305 5.37 -8.94 -9.09
CA TYR A 305 6.13 -8.53 -10.27
C TYR A 305 7.20 -7.47 -9.98
N GLY A 306 6.93 -6.51 -9.13
CA GLY A 306 7.90 -5.47 -8.77
C GLY A 306 9.11 -6.06 -8.04
N HIS A 307 8.90 -6.68 -6.89
CA HIS A 307 9.96 -7.31 -6.10
C HIS A 307 10.67 -8.45 -6.84
N ARG A 308 9.96 -9.14 -7.73
CA ARG A 308 10.52 -10.26 -8.52
C ARG A 308 11.19 -9.80 -9.80
N ARG A 309 11.22 -8.49 -10.08
CA ARG A 309 11.84 -7.93 -11.28
C ARG A 309 11.33 -8.58 -12.57
N ASN A 310 9.99 -8.71 -12.66
CA ASN A 310 9.30 -9.31 -13.79
C ASN A 310 8.49 -8.24 -14.55
N PRO A 311 9.11 -7.55 -15.53
CA PRO A 311 8.43 -6.49 -16.28
C PRO A 311 7.25 -6.99 -17.13
N GLU A 312 7.33 -8.21 -17.69
CA GLU A 312 6.24 -8.80 -18.49
C GLU A 312 4.99 -9.04 -17.62
N GLY A 313 5.17 -9.65 -16.45
CA GLY A 313 4.06 -9.86 -15.51
C GLY A 313 3.46 -8.56 -15.01
N TYR A 314 4.31 -7.57 -14.73
CA TYR A 314 3.87 -6.24 -14.32
C TYR A 314 3.03 -5.55 -15.41
N ARG A 315 3.51 -5.58 -16.66
CA ARG A 315 2.76 -5.11 -17.83
C ARG A 315 1.39 -5.76 -17.89
N ASP A 316 1.33 -7.07 -17.78
CA ASP A 316 0.06 -7.81 -17.88
C ASP A 316 -0.92 -7.40 -16.78
N ALA A 317 -0.43 -7.17 -15.55
CA ALA A 317 -1.26 -6.70 -14.45
C ALA A 317 -1.85 -5.30 -14.71
N ILE A 318 -1.05 -4.38 -15.25
CA ILE A 318 -1.56 -3.04 -15.62
C ILE A 318 -2.56 -3.14 -16.76
N GLN A 319 -2.29 -3.97 -17.76
CA GLN A 319 -3.19 -4.17 -18.90
C GLN A 319 -4.51 -4.83 -18.49
N ASP A 320 -4.48 -5.76 -17.54
CA ASP A 320 -5.70 -6.37 -16.98
C ASP A 320 -6.58 -5.33 -16.30
N LEU A 321 -6.00 -4.43 -15.51
CA LEU A 321 -6.75 -3.32 -14.91
C LEU A 321 -7.30 -2.38 -15.99
N ASP A 322 -6.49 -2.03 -16.99
CA ASP A 322 -6.92 -1.17 -18.10
C ASP A 322 -8.17 -1.74 -18.78
N GLY A 323 -8.19 -3.04 -19.01
CA GLY A 323 -9.35 -3.73 -19.61
C GLY A 323 -10.62 -3.68 -18.76
N ARG A 324 -10.51 -3.46 -17.46
CA ARG A 324 -11.64 -3.35 -16.53
C ARG A 324 -12.08 -1.89 -16.32
N LEU A 325 -11.34 -0.90 -16.79
CA LEU A 325 -11.70 0.52 -16.60
C LEU A 325 -13.04 0.90 -17.22
N PRO A 326 -13.41 0.46 -18.43
CA PRO A 326 -14.74 0.77 -18.98
C PRO A 326 -15.89 0.29 -18.08
N GLU A 327 -15.78 -0.90 -17.51
CA GLU A 327 -16.77 -1.47 -16.59
C GLU A 327 -16.88 -0.65 -15.30
N ILE A 328 -15.75 -0.23 -14.74
CA ILE A 328 -15.72 0.62 -13.54
C ILE A 328 -16.35 1.99 -13.86
N MET A 329 -15.97 2.59 -14.98
CA MET A 329 -16.48 3.91 -15.39
C MET A 329 -17.99 3.86 -15.67
N ASP A 330 -18.48 2.79 -16.29
CA ASP A 330 -19.91 2.60 -16.54
C ASP A 330 -20.71 2.43 -15.24
N ALA A 331 -20.12 1.83 -14.21
CA ALA A 331 -20.76 1.65 -12.91
C ALA A 331 -20.81 2.94 -12.06
N MET A 332 -20.11 3.99 -12.47
CA MET A 332 -20.11 5.28 -11.77
C MET A 332 -21.41 6.05 -11.99
N ARG A 333 -21.82 6.76 -10.95
CA ARG A 333 -22.89 7.76 -11.02
C ARG A 333 -22.37 9.04 -11.68
N GLU A 334 -23.29 9.91 -12.11
CA GLU A 334 -22.94 11.17 -12.79
C GLU A 334 -22.03 12.09 -11.98
N ASP A 335 -22.19 12.09 -10.65
CA ASP A 335 -21.42 12.91 -9.72
C ASP A 335 -20.33 12.13 -8.98
N ASP A 336 -20.01 10.93 -9.43
CA ASP A 336 -18.84 10.17 -8.90
C ASP A 336 -17.53 10.70 -9.50
N ILE A 337 -16.45 10.58 -8.76
CA ILE A 337 -15.10 10.74 -9.30
C ILE A 337 -14.28 9.47 -9.04
N LEU A 338 -13.55 9.04 -10.06
CA LEU A 338 -12.55 7.98 -10.00
C LEU A 338 -11.17 8.62 -9.95
N MET A 339 -10.34 8.17 -9.01
CA MET A 339 -8.93 8.54 -8.90
C MET A 339 -8.10 7.27 -8.92
N ILE A 340 -7.11 7.19 -9.81
CA ILE A 340 -6.19 6.05 -9.89
C ILE A 340 -4.78 6.57 -9.67
N THR A 341 -4.09 5.99 -8.71
CA THR A 341 -2.75 6.40 -8.30
C THR A 341 -1.89 5.19 -7.92
N ALA A 342 -0.76 5.43 -7.33
CA ALA A 342 0.12 4.45 -6.72
C ALA A 342 0.54 4.95 -5.33
N ASP A 343 1.40 4.23 -4.66
CA ASP A 343 1.88 4.58 -3.31
C ASP A 343 3.39 4.77 -3.25
N HIS A 344 4.13 4.21 -4.17
CA HIS A 344 5.58 4.32 -4.37
C HIS A 344 5.94 3.73 -5.73
N GLY A 345 7.23 3.63 -6.04
CA GLY A 345 7.74 2.89 -7.19
C GLY A 345 8.25 1.49 -6.80
N ASN A 346 8.42 0.65 -7.78
CA ASN A 346 9.13 -0.63 -7.68
C ASN A 346 9.48 -1.09 -9.10
N ASP A 347 10.47 -0.43 -9.68
CA ASP A 347 10.84 -0.61 -11.08
C ASP A 347 11.33 -2.05 -11.32
N PRO A 348 10.61 -2.86 -12.11
CA PRO A 348 10.97 -4.26 -12.33
C PRO A 348 12.21 -4.44 -13.19
N THR A 349 12.78 -3.36 -13.72
CA THR A 349 14.04 -3.37 -14.49
C THR A 349 15.22 -2.88 -13.65
N PHE A 350 14.98 -2.42 -12.41
CA PHE A 350 16.00 -1.84 -11.56
C PHE A 350 16.81 -2.92 -10.83
N VAL A 351 17.99 -2.55 -10.34
CA VAL A 351 18.81 -3.47 -9.53
C VAL A 351 18.17 -3.69 -8.15
N GLY A 352 18.54 -4.77 -7.50
CA GLY A 352 17.99 -5.10 -6.17
C GLY A 352 16.57 -5.67 -6.25
N THR A 353 15.86 -5.61 -5.13
CA THR A 353 14.51 -6.15 -4.99
C THR A 353 13.60 -5.24 -4.17
N ASP A 354 14.10 -4.07 -3.77
CA ASP A 354 13.37 -3.11 -2.96
C ASP A 354 12.61 -2.10 -3.83
N HIS A 355 11.71 -1.37 -3.20
CA HIS A 355 10.98 -0.27 -3.80
C HIS A 355 11.92 0.82 -4.33
N THR A 356 11.41 1.63 -5.23
CA THR A 356 12.14 2.76 -5.82
C THR A 356 11.45 4.08 -5.52
N ARG A 357 12.23 5.10 -5.17
CA ARG A 357 11.73 6.45 -4.83
C ARG A 357 11.34 7.19 -6.10
N GLU A 358 10.05 7.23 -6.40
CA GLU A 358 9.52 7.76 -7.64
C GLU A 358 8.34 8.72 -7.40
N TYR A 359 8.08 9.55 -8.40
CA TYR A 359 6.74 10.12 -8.55
C TYR A 359 5.70 9.01 -8.72
N ILE A 360 4.47 9.29 -8.31
CA ILE A 360 3.33 8.43 -8.63
C ILE A 360 2.39 9.14 -9.60
N PRO A 361 1.70 8.38 -10.48
CA PRO A 361 0.69 8.97 -11.35
C PRO A 361 -0.58 9.31 -10.56
N LEU A 362 -1.33 10.27 -11.06
CA LEU A 362 -2.73 10.49 -10.70
C LEU A 362 -3.50 10.69 -11.99
N VAL A 363 -4.40 9.79 -12.30
CA VAL A 363 -5.38 9.94 -13.37
C VAL A 363 -6.77 9.91 -12.79
N THR A 364 -7.65 10.77 -13.27
CA THR A 364 -8.99 10.92 -12.73
C THR A 364 -10.03 10.84 -13.83
N PHE A 365 -11.25 10.45 -13.46
CA PHE A 365 -12.38 10.47 -14.36
C PHE A 365 -13.67 10.81 -13.61
N SER A 366 -14.53 11.61 -14.24
CA SER A 366 -15.91 11.83 -13.83
C SER A 366 -16.76 12.09 -15.07
N LYS A 367 -17.98 11.56 -15.05
CA LYS A 367 -18.96 11.89 -16.10
C LYS A 367 -19.32 13.38 -16.13
N ALA A 368 -19.04 14.09 -15.03
CA ALA A 368 -19.28 15.54 -14.90
C ALA A 368 -18.17 16.40 -15.48
N PHE A 369 -17.01 15.86 -15.84
CA PHE A 369 -15.91 16.65 -16.39
C PHE A 369 -16.27 17.26 -17.75
N LYS A 370 -15.90 18.54 -17.94
CA LYS A 370 -16.17 19.30 -19.16
C LYS A 370 -14.96 19.39 -20.08
N GLU A 371 -13.85 19.90 -19.57
CA GLU A 371 -12.61 20.10 -20.33
C GLU A 371 -11.39 19.64 -19.52
N PRO A 372 -11.28 18.33 -19.24
CA PRO A 372 -10.15 17.81 -18.47
C PRO A 372 -8.83 18.03 -19.21
N LYS A 373 -7.77 18.21 -18.44
CA LYS A 373 -6.43 18.54 -18.92
C LYS A 373 -5.37 18.06 -17.92
N PRO A 374 -4.09 17.99 -18.33
CA PRO A 374 -2.99 17.81 -17.40
C PRO A 374 -2.92 18.96 -16.39
N LEU A 375 -2.58 18.63 -15.15
CA LEU A 375 -2.39 19.58 -14.05
C LEU A 375 -0.91 19.70 -13.69
N PRO A 376 -0.50 20.79 -12.99
CA PRO A 376 0.86 20.88 -12.45
C PRO A 376 1.19 19.72 -11.50
N ILE A 377 2.49 19.44 -11.34
CA ILE A 377 2.97 18.43 -10.40
C ILE A 377 2.50 18.79 -9.00
N GLY A 378 1.93 17.80 -8.32
CA GLY A 378 1.46 17.93 -6.95
C GLY A 378 2.21 17.03 -5.97
N HIS A 379 1.59 16.78 -4.81
CA HIS A 379 2.10 15.93 -3.74
C HIS A 379 1.08 14.84 -3.39
N PHE A 380 1.53 13.77 -2.77
CA PHE A 380 0.67 12.61 -2.43
C PHE A 380 -0.59 13.04 -1.66
N ALA A 381 -0.42 13.88 -0.65
CA ALA A 381 -1.51 14.31 0.23
C ALA A 381 -2.51 15.27 -0.43
N ASP A 382 -2.25 15.74 -1.64
CA ASP A 382 -3.21 16.53 -2.41
C ASP A 382 -4.49 15.72 -2.68
N ILE A 383 -4.35 14.40 -2.77
CA ILE A 383 -5.48 13.48 -2.91
C ILE A 383 -6.42 13.62 -1.72
N SER A 384 -5.92 13.45 -0.50
CA SER A 384 -6.76 13.53 0.70
C SER A 384 -7.25 14.95 0.99
N ALA A 385 -6.44 15.97 0.70
CA ALA A 385 -6.87 17.37 0.82
C ALA A 385 -8.06 17.68 -0.10
N THR A 386 -8.05 17.12 -1.31
CA THR A 386 -9.15 17.24 -2.27
C THR A 386 -10.40 16.52 -1.77
N ILE A 387 -10.24 15.30 -1.26
CA ILE A 387 -11.35 14.53 -0.68
C ILE A 387 -11.95 15.28 0.52
N ALA A 388 -11.11 15.80 1.40
CA ALA A 388 -11.53 16.54 2.59
C ALA A 388 -12.33 17.79 2.22
N GLU A 389 -11.84 18.60 1.28
CA GLU A 389 -12.57 19.79 0.82
C GLU A 389 -13.90 19.42 0.20
N ASN A 390 -13.94 18.37 -0.63
CA ASN A 390 -15.18 17.91 -1.27
C ASN A 390 -16.27 17.56 -0.26
N PHE A 391 -15.90 16.91 0.82
CA PHE A 391 -16.87 16.48 1.85
C PHE A 391 -16.99 17.46 3.03
N GLY A 392 -16.27 18.57 3.00
CA GLY A 392 -16.36 19.58 4.06
C GLY A 392 -15.80 19.14 5.41
N VAL A 393 -14.82 18.24 5.40
CA VAL A 393 -14.13 17.78 6.62
C VAL A 393 -12.70 18.34 6.66
N ALA A 394 -12.07 18.27 7.84
CA ALA A 394 -10.70 18.71 7.98
C ALA A 394 -9.74 17.83 7.16
N LYS A 395 -8.78 18.45 6.50
CA LYS A 395 -7.68 17.74 5.83
C LYS A 395 -6.67 17.23 6.87
N GLY A 396 -5.73 16.41 6.41
CA GLY A 396 -4.58 15.97 7.21
C GLY A 396 -3.54 17.07 7.46
N ASP A 397 -2.38 16.68 7.95
CA ASP A 397 -1.28 17.60 8.30
C ASP A 397 -0.71 18.33 7.09
N ILE A 398 -0.71 17.68 5.93
CA ILE A 398 -0.15 18.17 4.67
C ILE A 398 -1.13 17.97 3.52
N GLY A 399 -0.84 18.58 2.39
CA GLY A 399 -1.61 18.49 1.16
C GLY A 399 -2.36 19.77 0.82
N GLU A 400 -2.54 20.00 -0.48
CA GLU A 400 -3.31 21.10 -1.04
C GLU A 400 -4.38 20.54 -1.97
N SER A 401 -5.62 20.97 -1.76
CA SER A 401 -6.75 20.51 -2.60
C SER A 401 -6.63 21.02 -4.04
N ILE A 402 -6.94 20.13 -4.98
CA ILE A 402 -7.10 20.47 -6.38
C ILE A 402 -8.58 20.46 -6.81
N LEU A 403 -9.50 20.45 -5.86
CA LEU A 403 -10.94 20.34 -6.15
C LEU A 403 -11.44 21.43 -7.12
N ALA A 404 -10.94 22.64 -6.98
CA ALA A 404 -11.31 23.76 -7.83
C ALA A 404 -10.93 23.54 -9.31
N GLU A 405 -9.91 22.74 -9.59
CA GLU A 405 -9.45 22.42 -10.95
C GLU A 405 -10.28 21.32 -11.61
N LEU A 406 -11.00 20.52 -10.82
CA LEU A 406 -11.74 19.34 -11.30
C LEU A 406 -13.15 19.74 -11.77
N VAL A 407 -13.28 20.33 -12.92
CA VAL A 407 -14.54 20.86 -13.47
C VAL A 407 -14.96 20.17 -14.76
#